data_d875927b838e265424e1e14ecbfc8dd1
#
_entry.id   d875927b838e265424e1e14ecbfc8dd1
#
_cell.length_a   1.000
_cell.length_b   1.000
_cell.length_c   1.000
_cell.angle_alpha   90.00
_cell.angle_beta   90.00
_cell.angle_gamma   90.00
#
_symmetry.space_group_name_H-M   'P 1'
#
loop_
_entity.id
_entity.type
_entity.pdbx_description
1 polymer ?
#
loop_
_entity_poly.entity_id
_entity_poly.type
_entity_poly.pdbx_seq_one_letter_code
_entity_poly.pdbx_strand_id
1 'polypeptide(L)'
;TLESFCEMTAKTADMIGVKHIGIGSDLCIGHPDTVVDWMRNGKWTKTKDYGEGTSSDASFPKQPSWFEDARGFNNLEEGLKKAGFKDTEVNDILGNNWYNFYRGINS
;
A
#
# COMPACT_ATOMS: atom_id res chain seq x y z
N THR A 1 7.36 10.62 0.03
CA THR A 1 7.33 10.89 -1.43
C THR A 1 7.30 9.58 -2.22
N LEU A 2 6.92 9.64 -3.49
CA LEU A 2 7.02 8.50 -4.40
C LEU A 2 8.47 7.99 -4.49
N GLU A 3 9.42 8.92 -4.58
CA GLU A 3 10.84 8.59 -4.64
C GLU A 3 11.30 7.80 -3.41
N SER A 4 11.02 8.30 -2.20
CA SER A 4 11.39 7.60 -0.96
C SER A 4 10.71 6.23 -0.82
N PHE A 5 9.47 6.08 -1.30
CA PHE A 5 8.80 4.79 -1.34
C PHE A 5 9.50 3.80 -2.28
N CYS A 6 9.88 4.24 -3.48
CA CYS A 6 10.57 3.40 -4.46
C CYS A 6 12.00 3.05 -4.02
N GLU A 7 12.71 3.99 -3.37
CA GLU A 7 14.02 3.70 -2.75
C GLU A 7 13.93 2.67 -1.63
N MET A 8 12.91 2.79 -0.76
CA MET A 8 12.65 1.80 0.27
C MET A 8 12.35 0.43 -0.35
N THR A 9 11.56 0.40 -1.42
CA THR A 9 11.28 -0.83 -2.17
C THR A 9 12.54 -1.45 -2.73
N ALA A 10 13.45 -0.64 -3.31
CA ALA A 10 14.74 -1.12 -3.82
C ALA A 10 15.62 -1.71 -2.71
N LYS A 11 15.74 -1.03 -1.58
CA LYS A 11 16.48 -1.57 -0.41
C LYS A 11 15.87 -2.87 0.10
N THR A 12 14.56 -2.98 0.10
CA THR A 12 13.88 -4.23 0.49
C THR A 12 14.15 -5.33 -0.52
N ALA A 13 14.16 -5.02 -1.83
CA ALA A 13 14.50 -5.99 -2.88
C ALA A 13 15.93 -6.52 -2.75
N ASP A 14 16.88 -5.67 -2.37
CA ASP A 14 18.26 -6.07 -2.10
C ASP A 14 18.37 -7.06 -0.93
N MET A 15 17.48 -6.94 0.06
CA MET A 15 17.48 -7.80 1.24
C MET A 15 16.79 -9.15 1.02
N ILE A 16 15.64 -9.17 0.37
CA ILE A 16 14.79 -10.36 0.28
C ILE A 16 14.55 -10.87 -1.15
N GLY A 17 14.96 -10.13 -2.15
CA GLY A 17 14.74 -10.41 -3.57
C GLY A 17 13.42 -9.88 -4.11
N VAL A 18 13.44 -9.41 -5.35
CA VAL A 18 12.28 -8.82 -6.05
C VAL A 18 11.04 -9.72 -6.03
N LYS A 19 11.22 -11.02 -6.20
CA LYS A 19 10.12 -12.00 -6.26
C LYS A 19 9.28 -12.11 -4.98
N HIS A 20 9.76 -11.54 -3.88
CA HIS A 20 9.07 -11.57 -2.58
C HIS A 20 8.36 -10.25 -2.25
N ILE A 21 8.32 -9.31 -3.18
CA ILE A 21 7.70 -8.00 -3.01
C ILE A 21 6.41 -7.93 -3.81
N GLY A 22 5.36 -7.46 -3.17
CA GLY A 22 4.10 -7.10 -3.81
C GLY A 22 3.54 -5.84 -3.19
N ILE A 23 2.75 -5.10 -3.95
CA ILE A 23 2.09 -3.89 -3.46
C ILE A 23 0.73 -4.24 -2.88
N GLY A 24 0.48 -3.76 -1.65
CA GLY A 24 -0.83 -3.74 -1.02
C GLY A 24 -1.20 -2.29 -0.72
N SER A 25 -2.28 -1.79 -1.31
CA SER A 25 -2.63 -0.37 -1.22
C SER A 25 -3.49 -0.03 0.00
N ASP A 26 -4.28 -0.99 0.46
CA ASP A 26 -5.31 -0.78 1.49
C ASP A 26 -6.21 0.45 1.21
N LEU A 27 -6.47 0.72 -0.09
CA LEU A 27 -7.27 1.87 -0.51
C LEU A 27 -8.68 1.78 0.04
N CYS A 28 -9.08 2.81 0.78
CA CYS A 28 -10.43 2.99 1.32
C CYS A 28 -11.04 4.27 0.74
N ILE A 29 -11.62 4.16 -0.45
CA ILE A 29 -12.22 5.29 -1.15
C ILE A 29 -13.71 5.35 -0.88
N GLY A 30 -14.22 6.55 -0.57
CA GLY A 30 -15.65 6.82 -0.42
C GLY A 30 -16.26 6.34 0.90
N HIS A 31 -15.46 5.97 1.89
CA HIS A 31 -15.96 5.64 3.23
C HIS A 31 -16.17 6.89 4.08
N PRO A 32 -17.33 7.05 4.74
CA PRO A 32 -17.52 8.14 5.68
C PRO A 32 -16.70 7.93 6.96
N ASP A 33 -16.34 9.02 7.65
CA ASP A 33 -15.54 9.00 8.88
C ASP A 33 -16.18 8.14 9.99
N THR A 34 -17.52 8.03 10.00
CA THR A 34 -18.25 7.17 10.93
C THR A 34 -17.87 5.69 10.80
N VAL A 35 -17.55 5.21 9.59
CA VAL A 35 -17.09 3.83 9.37
C VAL A 35 -15.68 3.66 9.95
N VAL A 36 -14.82 4.67 9.79
CA VAL A 36 -13.47 4.64 10.34
C VAL A 36 -13.52 4.61 11.87
N ASP A 37 -14.33 5.46 12.48
CA ASP A 37 -14.53 5.46 13.93
C ASP A 37 -15.09 4.11 14.41
N TRP A 38 -16.06 3.56 13.70
CA TRP A 38 -16.60 2.23 14.01
C TRP A 38 -15.53 1.13 13.96
N MET A 39 -14.68 1.14 12.93
CA MET A 39 -13.61 0.15 12.80
C MET A 39 -12.58 0.25 13.93
N ARG A 40 -12.23 1.47 14.35
CA ARG A 40 -11.24 1.71 15.39
C ARG A 40 -11.80 1.58 16.81
N ASN A 41 -12.99 2.07 17.03
CA ASN A 41 -13.58 2.26 18.36
C ASN A 41 -14.92 1.52 18.55
N GLY A 42 -15.17 0.45 17.82
CA GLY A 42 -16.35 -0.39 18.00
C GLY A 42 -16.37 -1.12 19.34
N LYS A 43 -17.45 -1.83 19.62
CA LYS A 43 -17.70 -2.55 20.89
C LYS A 43 -16.61 -3.56 21.29
N TRP A 44 -15.78 -3.97 20.36
CA TRP A 44 -14.62 -4.86 20.59
C TRP A 44 -13.39 -4.13 21.11
N THR A 45 -13.37 -2.79 21.09
CA THR A 45 -12.21 -1.98 21.46
C THR A 45 -12.19 -1.76 22.97
N LYS A 46 -11.07 -2.09 23.62
CA LYS A 46 -10.88 -1.87 25.05
C LYS A 46 -10.39 -0.46 25.36
N THR A 47 -9.61 0.13 24.48
CA THR A 47 -9.03 1.46 24.63
C THR A 47 -9.30 2.25 23.35
N LYS A 48 -9.74 3.50 23.48
CA LYS A 48 -9.96 4.40 22.35
C LYS A 48 -8.68 4.56 21.54
N ASP A 49 -8.76 4.28 20.25
CA ASP A 49 -7.67 4.43 19.28
C ASP A 49 -8.12 5.33 18.15
N TYR A 50 -7.45 6.44 17.98
CA TYR A 50 -7.71 7.38 16.90
C TYR A 50 -6.68 7.30 15.77
N GLY A 51 -5.71 6.37 15.88
CA GLY A 51 -4.62 6.26 14.92
C GLY A 51 -3.88 7.59 14.75
N GLU A 52 -3.77 8.08 13.52
CA GLU A 52 -3.21 9.40 13.22
C GLU A 52 -4.25 10.54 13.32
N GLY A 53 -5.51 10.23 13.62
CA GLY A 53 -6.56 11.19 13.87
C GLY A 53 -6.59 11.71 15.30
N THR A 54 -7.66 12.41 15.64
CA THR A 54 -7.94 12.94 16.98
C THR A 54 -9.31 12.47 17.47
N SER A 55 -9.66 12.77 18.71
CA SER A 55 -11.00 12.47 19.24
C SER A 55 -12.14 13.18 18.48
N SER A 56 -11.84 14.26 17.76
CA SER A 56 -12.78 15.00 16.92
C SER A 56 -12.71 14.63 15.43
N ASP A 57 -11.67 13.91 15.02
CA ASP A 57 -11.46 13.47 13.64
C ASP A 57 -10.77 12.10 13.63
N ALA A 58 -11.58 11.04 13.54
CA ALA A 58 -11.13 9.66 13.48
C ALA A 58 -10.96 9.16 12.05
N SER A 59 -10.82 10.06 11.07
CA SER A 59 -10.66 9.72 9.67
C SER A 59 -9.34 9.00 9.34
N PHE A 60 -9.28 8.42 8.15
CA PHE A 60 -8.02 7.95 7.59
C PHE A 60 -7.13 9.14 7.24
N PRO A 61 -5.79 8.99 7.37
CA PRO A 61 -4.87 10.00 6.84
C PRO A 61 -5.12 10.20 5.35
N LYS A 62 -4.87 11.41 4.87
CA LYS A 62 -4.97 11.71 3.44
C LYS A 62 -4.00 10.81 2.65
N GLN A 63 -4.49 10.26 1.55
CA GLN A 63 -3.64 9.55 0.62
C GLN A 63 -2.56 10.48 0.05
N PRO A 64 -1.35 9.97 -0.20
CA PRO A 64 -0.33 10.77 -0.85
C PRO A 64 -0.77 11.17 -2.26
N SER A 65 -0.41 12.37 -2.71
CA SER A 65 -0.83 12.90 -4.01
C SER A 65 -0.46 12.03 -5.22
N TRP A 66 0.55 11.21 -5.07
CA TRP A 66 0.99 10.28 -6.11
C TRP A 66 0.23 8.93 -6.09
N PHE A 67 -0.63 8.70 -5.08
CA PHE A 67 -1.43 7.47 -4.95
C PHE A 67 -2.75 7.74 -4.23
N GLU A 68 -3.63 8.52 -4.84
CA GLU A 68 -4.95 8.85 -4.30
C GLU A 68 -6.03 7.81 -4.62
N ASP A 69 -5.85 7.11 -5.74
CA ASP A 69 -6.73 6.04 -6.22
C ASP A 69 -5.94 5.01 -7.05
N ALA A 70 -6.63 4.05 -7.66
CA ALA A 70 -6.01 2.98 -8.45
C ALA A 70 -5.17 3.48 -9.65
N ARG A 71 -5.41 4.70 -10.14
CA ARG A 71 -4.58 5.30 -11.21
C ARG A 71 -3.16 5.60 -10.74
N GLY A 72 -2.96 5.69 -9.42
CA GLY A 72 -1.65 5.84 -8.80
C GLY A 72 -0.67 4.70 -9.09
N PHE A 73 -1.14 3.54 -9.54
CA PHE A 73 -0.25 2.46 -10.00
C PHE A 73 0.62 2.87 -11.18
N ASN A 74 0.17 3.78 -12.05
CA ASN A 74 1.00 4.31 -13.13
C ASN A 74 2.18 5.12 -12.57
N ASN A 75 1.98 5.88 -11.51
CA ASN A 75 3.05 6.62 -10.84
C ASN A 75 4.06 5.67 -10.18
N LEU A 76 3.59 4.56 -9.59
CA LEU A 76 4.45 3.52 -9.04
C LEU A 76 5.31 2.87 -10.12
N GLU A 77 4.73 2.54 -11.28
CA GLU A 77 5.48 1.98 -12.41
C GLU A 77 6.65 2.89 -12.80
N GLU A 78 6.38 4.17 -13.01
CA GLU A 78 7.41 5.15 -13.37
C GLU A 78 8.45 5.32 -12.25
N GLY A 79 8.00 5.40 -11.00
CA GLY A 79 8.87 5.57 -9.84
C GLY A 79 9.81 4.38 -9.63
N LEU A 80 9.33 3.16 -9.80
CA LEU A 80 10.14 1.94 -9.69
C LEU A 80 11.19 1.87 -10.82
N LYS A 81 10.83 2.23 -12.06
CA LYS A 81 11.79 2.34 -13.17
C LYS A 81 12.89 3.35 -12.88
N LYS A 82 12.54 4.52 -12.34
CA LYS A 82 13.52 5.55 -11.93
C LYS A 82 14.42 5.08 -10.79
N ALA A 83 13.91 4.22 -9.90
CA ALA A 83 14.71 3.62 -8.82
C ALA A 83 15.64 2.49 -9.30
N GLY A 84 15.62 2.14 -10.60
CA GLY A 84 16.54 1.20 -11.22
C GLY A 84 16.00 -0.21 -11.46
N PHE A 85 14.72 -0.46 -11.18
CA PHE A 85 14.11 -1.75 -11.52
C PHE A 85 13.93 -1.91 -13.02
N LYS A 86 14.18 -3.13 -13.52
CA LYS A 86 13.89 -3.52 -14.90
C LYS A 86 12.38 -3.63 -15.13
N ASP A 87 11.91 -3.49 -16.35
CA ASP A 87 10.49 -3.60 -16.68
C ASP A 87 9.86 -4.92 -16.21
N THR A 88 10.60 -6.03 -16.31
CA THR A 88 10.14 -7.34 -15.81
C THR A 88 9.99 -7.34 -14.29
N GLU A 89 10.90 -6.73 -13.56
CA GLU A 89 10.86 -6.61 -12.10
C GLU A 89 9.71 -5.70 -11.64
N VAL A 90 9.45 -4.62 -12.37
CA VAL A 90 8.31 -3.74 -12.11
C VAL A 90 6.99 -4.50 -12.27
N ASN A 91 6.84 -5.27 -13.35
CA ASN A 91 5.66 -6.11 -13.56
C ASN A 91 5.50 -7.16 -12.45
N ASP A 92 6.59 -7.73 -11.97
CA ASP A 92 6.58 -8.69 -10.88
C ASP A 92 6.08 -8.03 -9.57
N ILE A 93 6.63 -6.89 -9.20
CA ILE A 93 6.25 -6.13 -8.00
C ILE A 93 4.79 -5.67 -8.07
N LEU A 94 4.35 -5.18 -9.23
CA LEU A 94 3.00 -4.63 -9.40
C LEU A 94 1.90 -5.68 -9.52
N GLY A 95 2.23 -6.95 -9.81
CA GLY A 95 1.18 -7.95 -9.92
C GLY A 95 1.61 -9.40 -10.02
N ASN A 96 2.64 -9.74 -10.80
CA ASN A 96 3.01 -11.12 -11.06
C ASN A 96 3.40 -11.89 -9.80
N ASN A 97 4.07 -11.24 -8.83
CA ASN A 97 4.45 -11.89 -7.58
C ASN A 97 3.22 -12.31 -6.78
N TRP A 98 2.18 -11.47 -6.69
CA TRP A 98 0.90 -11.82 -6.09
C TRP A 98 0.21 -12.96 -6.82
N TYR A 99 0.15 -12.88 -8.15
CA TYR A 99 -0.43 -13.94 -8.97
C TYR A 99 0.26 -15.29 -8.74
N ASN A 100 1.59 -15.31 -8.75
CA ASN A 100 2.37 -16.52 -8.55
C ASN A 100 2.21 -17.08 -7.13
N PHE A 101 2.14 -16.20 -6.12
CA PHE A 101 1.89 -16.59 -4.74
C PHE A 101 0.54 -17.30 -4.59
N TYR A 102 -0.54 -16.69 -5.06
CA TYR A 102 -1.88 -17.30 -4.98
C TYR A 102 -2.02 -18.55 -5.83
N ARG A 103 -1.40 -18.59 -7.00
CA ARG A 103 -1.36 -19.79 -7.83
C ARG A 103 -0.64 -20.93 -7.12
N GLY A 104 0.44 -20.67 -6.41
CA GLY A 104 1.19 -21.65 -5.63
C GLY A 104 0.37 -22.25 -4.48
N ILE A 105 -0.46 -21.44 -3.82
CA ILE A 105 -1.33 -21.92 -2.72
C ILE A 105 -2.43 -22.86 -3.24
N ASN A 106 -2.95 -22.60 -4.46
CA ASN A 106 -4.06 -23.35 -5.05
C ASN A 106 -3.62 -24.55 -5.91
N SER A 107 -2.36 -24.84 -5.96
CA SER A 107 -1.79 -25.95 -6.75
C SER A 107 -1.58 -27.23 -5.94
#